data_fb6271beed3cb14af8938fd6d4af473b
#
_entry.id   fb6271beed3cb14af8938fd6d4af473b
#
_cell.length_a   1.000
_cell.length_b   1.000
_cell.length_c   1.000
_cell.angle_alpha   90.00
_cell.angle_beta   90.00
_cell.angle_gamma   90.00
#
_symmetry.space_group_name_H-M   'P 1'
#
loop_
_entity.id
_entity.type
_entity.pdbx_description
1 polymer ?
#
loop_
_entity_poly.entity_id
_entity_poly.type
_entity_poly.pdbx_seq_one_letter_code
_entity_poly.pdbx_strand_id
1 'polypeptide(L)'
;MNPKDIRIVFMGTPEFAVPSLKALVEGGYNVVGVVTTPDRQAGRGLKVHECDVKVAARDLGIQTILQPEKLRDEEFLAALRELKPDLGIVIAFRMLPEVVWAMPRFGTFNLHASLLPQYRGAAPINWAIINGDKETGVTTFLLNHEIDKGAIIGQVREKIADNDTVGTLYDRLMTIGADLVLNSVNRIAEGNITPIEQPQSDENLRPAPKIFKDDCIIDWRKNGEDIVNFVRGLSPYPAAWSRLTKGGTECGSAKIFEVRFEPKNGISEIGRVVTDGKKYMGVTCADGIIYIEDIQIAGKKRLKVKELLLGFRSAEEYRFE
;
A
#
# COMPACT_ATOMS: atom_id res chain seq x y z
N MET A 1 -16.84 -27.51 -11.15
CA MET A 1 -15.77 -27.48 -12.19
C MET A 1 -14.45 -27.67 -11.48
N ASN A 2 -13.45 -28.34 -12.12
CA ASN A 2 -12.12 -28.36 -11.51
C ASN A 2 -11.55 -26.92 -11.49
N PRO A 3 -11.08 -26.42 -10.35
CA PRO A 3 -10.52 -25.07 -10.24
C PRO A 3 -9.37 -24.81 -11.22
N LYS A 4 -8.62 -25.85 -11.59
CA LYS A 4 -7.48 -25.74 -12.51
C LYS A 4 -7.87 -25.63 -13.98
N ASP A 5 -9.14 -25.93 -14.32
CA ASP A 5 -9.65 -25.80 -15.69
C ASP A 5 -10.21 -24.40 -15.97
N ILE A 6 -10.41 -23.59 -14.92
CA ILE A 6 -10.89 -22.20 -15.05
C ILE A 6 -9.86 -21.34 -15.76
N ARG A 7 -10.26 -20.70 -16.85
CA ARG A 7 -9.41 -19.77 -17.60
C ARG A 7 -9.34 -18.43 -16.89
N ILE A 8 -8.22 -18.16 -16.25
CA ILE A 8 -8.00 -16.96 -15.42
C ILE A 8 -7.27 -15.90 -16.23
N VAL A 9 -7.80 -14.68 -16.23
CA VAL A 9 -7.06 -13.47 -16.60
C VAL A 9 -6.70 -12.72 -15.32
N PHE A 10 -5.40 -12.53 -15.12
CA PHE A 10 -4.86 -11.82 -13.98
C PHE A 10 -4.53 -10.37 -14.35
N MET A 11 -4.95 -9.41 -13.54
CA MET A 11 -4.77 -7.97 -13.77
C MET A 11 -4.09 -7.34 -12.55
N GLY A 12 -2.88 -6.79 -12.73
CA GLY A 12 -2.11 -6.22 -11.64
C GLY A 12 -0.92 -5.40 -12.13
N THR A 13 -0.31 -4.62 -11.22
CA THR A 13 0.85 -3.79 -11.58
C THR A 13 2.00 -3.91 -10.58
N PRO A 14 1.82 -3.56 -9.27
CA PRO A 14 2.92 -3.52 -8.32
C PRO A 14 3.23 -4.88 -7.71
N GLU A 15 4.31 -4.93 -6.98
CA GLU A 15 4.82 -6.07 -6.23
C GLU A 15 3.75 -6.79 -5.38
N PHE A 16 2.80 -6.05 -4.80
CA PHE A 16 1.70 -6.63 -4.01
C PHE A 16 0.90 -7.71 -4.75
N ALA A 17 0.81 -7.62 -6.06
CA ALA A 17 0.09 -8.59 -6.89
C ALA A 17 0.93 -9.84 -7.24
N VAL A 18 2.25 -9.75 -7.13
CA VAL A 18 3.16 -10.81 -7.59
C VAL A 18 2.99 -12.13 -6.83
N PRO A 19 2.89 -12.19 -5.50
CA PRO A 19 2.70 -13.47 -4.79
C PRO A 19 1.44 -14.20 -5.20
N SER A 20 0.33 -13.49 -5.45
CA SER A 20 -0.92 -14.10 -5.92
C SER A 20 -0.79 -14.70 -7.32
N LEU A 21 -0.14 -13.98 -8.25
CA LEU A 21 0.14 -14.50 -9.59
C LEU A 21 1.02 -15.76 -9.53
N LYS A 22 2.07 -15.70 -8.72
CA LYS A 22 3.00 -16.81 -8.52
C LYS A 22 2.31 -18.04 -7.94
N ALA A 23 1.51 -17.84 -6.89
CA ALA A 23 0.75 -18.91 -6.25
C ALA A 23 -0.25 -19.59 -7.22
N LEU A 24 -0.90 -18.84 -8.10
CA LEU A 24 -1.78 -19.37 -9.13
C LEU A 24 -1.01 -20.25 -10.12
N VAL A 25 0.09 -19.75 -10.68
CA VAL A 25 0.86 -20.48 -11.69
C VAL A 25 1.54 -21.72 -11.09
N GLU A 26 2.22 -21.59 -9.97
CA GLU A 26 2.89 -22.68 -9.26
C GLU A 26 1.87 -23.73 -8.72
N GLY A 27 0.67 -23.27 -8.36
CA GLY A 27 -0.46 -24.15 -8.00
C GLY A 27 -1.08 -24.89 -9.17
N GLY A 28 -0.63 -24.63 -10.42
CA GLY A 28 -1.13 -25.27 -11.63
C GLY A 28 -2.50 -24.77 -12.08
N TYR A 29 -2.90 -23.54 -11.69
CA TYR A 29 -4.11 -22.90 -12.21
C TYR A 29 -3.88 -22.37 -13.63
N ASN A 30 -4.92 -22.35 -14.42
CA ASN A 30 -4.84 -21.98 -15.83
C ASN A 30 -4.89 -20.46 -16.03
N VAL A 31 -3.77 -19.77 -15.80
CA VAL A 31 -3.63 -18.34 -16.08
C VAL A 31 -3.37 -18.15 -17.57
N VAL A 32 -4.42 -17.81 -18.32
CA VAL A 32 -4.40 -17.69 -19.79
C VAL A 32 -3.83 -16.35 -20.26
N GLY A 33 -3.74 -15.37 -19.40
CA GLY A 33 -3.14 -14.07 -19.73
C GLY A 33 -3.03 -13.15 -18.53
N VAL A 34 -2.11 -12.20 -18.66
CA VAL A 34 -1.87 -11.13 -17.69
C VAL A 34 -2.12 -9.78 -18.35
N VAL A 35 -2.83 -8.90 -17.66
CA VAL A 35 -3.03 -7.51 -18.07
C VAL A 35 -2.30 -6.61 -17.08
N THR A 36 -1.43 -5.74 -17.58
CA THR A 36 -0.69 -4.81 -16.74
C THR A 36 -0.55 -3.44 -17.40
N THR A 37 0.11 -2.50 -16.71
CA THR A 37 0.34 -1.16 -17.26
C THR A 37 1.43 -1.18 -18.33
N PRO A 38 1.36 -0.28 -19.34
CA PRO A 38 2.45 -0.08 -20.29
C PRO A 38 3.78 0.25 -19.59
N ASP A 39 4.88 -0.18 -20.19
CA ASP A 39 6.21 0.20 -19.75
C ASP A 39 6.39 1.70 -19.83
N ARG A 40 7.08 2.26 -18.86
CA ARG A 40 7.32 3.72 -18.80
C ARG A 40 8.80 4.01 -18.70
N GLN A 41 9.23 5.05 -19.40
CA GLN A 41 10.54 5.61 -19.18
C GLN A 41 10.56 6.30 -17.81
N ALA A 42 11.48 5.91 -16.93
CA ALA A 42 11.60 6.47 -15.60
C ALA A 42 13.07 6.71 -15.20
N GLY A 43 13.25 7.63 -14.25
CA GLY A 43 14.54 7.93 -13.65
C GLY A 43 15.48 8.77 -14.50
N ARG A 44 16.68 9.05 -13.93
CA ARG A 44 17.77 9.74 -14.65
C ARG A 44 18.34 8.82 -15.72
N GLY A 45 18.15 9.17 -17.00
CA GLY A 45 18.59 8.38 -18.14
C GLY A 45 17.48 7.64 -18.90
N LEU A 46 16.17 7.91 -18.60
CA LEU A 46 15.01 7.42 -19.35
C LEU A 46 15.05 5.90 -19.64
N LYS A 47 15.54 5.10 -18.71
CA LYS A 47 15.49 3.65 -18.85
C LYS A 47 14.04 3.17 -18.81
N VAL A 48 13.69 2.24 -19.69
CA VAL A 48 12.39 1.58 -19.68
C VAL A 48 12.27 0.80 -18.39
N HIS A 49 11.23 1.11 -17.60
CA HIS A 49 10.90 0.42 -16.36
C HIS A 49 9.69 -0.48 -16.61
N GLU A 50 9.91 -1.77 -16.53
CA GLU A 50 8.87 -2.78 -16.53
C GLU A 50 8.26 -2.86 -15.12
N CYS A 51 6.94 -3.09 -15.02
CA CYS A 51 6.31 -3.28 -13.72
C CYS A 51 6.55 -4.70 -13.16
N ASP A 52 6.42 -4.85 -11.84
CA ASP A 52 6.75 -6.09 -11.13
C ASP A 52 5.93 -7.29 -11.65
N VAL A 53 4.63 -7.08 -11.91
CA VAL A 53 3.75 -8.12 -12.47
C VAL A 53 4.18 -8.55 -13.87
N LYS A 54 4.66 -7.65 -14.74
CA LYS A 54 5.16 -8.02 -16.07
C LYS A 54 6.41 -8.89 -15.96
N VAL A 55 7.35 -8.49 -15.11
CA VAL A 55 8.59 -9.25 -14.87
C VAL A 55 8.23 -10.65 -14.36
N ALA A 56 7.38 -10.73 -13.33
CA ALA A 56 6.95 -12.00 -12.76
C ALA A 56 6.21 -12.88 -13.78
N ALA A 57 5.30 -12.31 -14.59
CA ALA A 57 4.57 -13.07 -15.61
C ALA A 57 5.50 -13.68 -16.66
N ARG A 58 6.50 -12.93 -17.12
CA ARG A 58 7.51 -13.43 -18.04
C ARG A 58 8.34 -14.55 -17.42
N ASP A 59 8.81 -14.37 -16.19
CA ASP A 59 9.65 -15.35 -15.49
C ASP A 59 8.88 -16.64 -15.17
N LEU A 60 7.55 -16.56 -14.98
CA LEU A 60 6.65 -17.68 -14.83
C LEU A 60 6.22 -18.34 -16.16
N GLY A 61 6.70 -17.84 -17.29
CA GLY A 61 6.43 -18.40 -18.62
C GLY A 61 5.05 -18.10 -19.19
N ILE A 62 4.35 -17.08 -18.69
CA ILE A 62 3.04 -16.67 -19.23
C ILE A 62 3.25 -16.06 -20.62
N GLN A 63 2.62 -16.64 -21.63
CA GLN A 63 2.81 -16.26 -23.02
C GLN A 63 2.09 -14.96 -23.39
N THR A 64 0.93 -14.71 -22.81
CA THR A 64 0.11 -13.55 -23.16
C THR A 64 0.16 -12.49 -22.08
N ILE A 65 0.85 -11.39 -22.37
CA ILE A 65 0.92 -10.19 -21.50
C ILE A 65 0.38 -9.01 -22.29
N LEU A 66 -0.76 -8.48 -21.86
CA LEU A 66 -1.42 -7.35 -22.49
C LEU A 66 -1.13 -6.06 -21.70
N GLN A 67 -0.70 -5.02 -22.41
CA GLN A 67 -0.32 -3.73 -21.83
C GLN A 67 -1.08 -2.57 -22.49
N PRO A 68 -2.43 -2.51 -22.39
CA PRO A 68 -3.20 -1.50 -23.07
C PRO A 68 -2.96 -0.12 -22.48
N GLU A 69 -2.80 0.90 -23.33
CA GLU A 69 -2.85 2.32 -22.96
C GLU A 69 -4.24 2.66 -22.40
N LYS A 70 -5.28 2.25 -23.13
CA LYS A 70 -6.68 2.47 -22.80
C LYS A 70 -7.42 1.14 -22.67
N LEU A 71 -8.08 0.94 -21.53
CA LEU A 71 -8.84 -0.30 -21.24
C LEU A 71 -10.14 -0.44 -22.06
N ARG A 72 -10.51 0.57 -22.84
CA ARG A 72 -11.67 0.56 -23.75
C ARG A 72 -11.25 0.44 -25.21
N ASP A 73 -9.99 0.21 -25.49
CA ASP A 73 -9.47 0.03 -26.84
C ASP A 73 -10.01 -1.28 -27.42
N GLU A 74 -10.56 -1.23 -28.64
CA GLU A 74 -11.16 -2.40 -29.30
C GLU A 74 -10.14 -3.50 -29.59
N GLU A 75 -8.91 -3.17 -29.92
CA GLU A 75 -7.85 -4.14 -30.13
C GLU A 75 -7.55 -4.91 -28.84
N PHE A 76 -7.44 -4.20 -27.72
CA PHE A 76 -7.28 -4.82 -26.41
C PHE A 76 -8.49 -5.69 -26.03
N LEU A 77 -9.72 -5.17 -26.23
CA LEU A 77 -10.94 -5.92 -25.90
C LEU A 77 -11.09 -7.18 -26.77
N ALA A 78 -10.69 -7.13 -28.04
CA ALA A 78 -10.66 -8.27 -28.92
C ALA A 78 -9.66 -9.34 -28.41
N ALA A 79 -8.42 -8.92 -28.12
CA ALA A 79 -7.39 -9.81 -27.56
C ALA A 79 -7.84 -10.44 -26.23
N LEU A 80 -8.50 -9.68 -25.36
CA LEU A 80 -9.01 -10.18 -24.09
C LEU A 80 -10.16 -11.21 -24.31
N ARG A 81 -11.05 -10.96 -25.27
CA ARG A 81 -12.14 -11.92 -25.63
C ARG A 81 -11.59 -13.25 -26.19
N GLU A 82 -10.51 -13.18 -26.99
CA GLU A 82 -9.86 -14.39 -27.54
C GLU A 82 -9.29 -15.30 -26.45
N LEU A 83 -8.90 -14.74 -25.30
CA LEU A 83 -8.49 -15.53 -24.14
C LEU A 83 -9.65 -16.32 -23.52
N LYS A 84 -10.90 -16.02 -23.88
CA LYS A 84 -12.11 -16.68 -23.34
C LYS A 84 -12.05 -16.82 -21.82
N PRO A 85 -11.90 -15.72 -21.06
CA PRO A 85 -11.71 -15.80 -19.62
C PRO A 85 -12.98 -16.31 -18.93
N ASP A 86 -12.84 -17.27 -18.03
CA ASP A 86 -13.91 -17.68 -17.12
C ASP A 86 -13.94 -16.81 -15.87
N LEU A 87 -12.78 -16.34 -15.41
CA LEU A 87 -12.63 -15.57 -14.18
C LEU A 87 -11.56 -14.46 -14.34
N GLY A 88 -11.90 -13.25 -13.90
CA GLY A 88 -10.95 -12.15 -13.76
C GLY A 88 -10.46 -12.02 -12.32
N ILE A 89 -9.17 -11.78 -12.13
CA ILE A 89 -8.57 -11.46 -10.83
C ILE A 89 -7.87 -10.12 -10.94
N VAL A 90 -8.20 -9.19 -10.05
CA VAL A 90 -7.61 -7.84 -10.03
C VAL A 90 -6.91 -7.60 -8.70
N ILE A 91 -5.67 -7.15 -8.74
CA ILE A 91 -4.90 -6.81 -7.54
C ILE A 91 -4.09 -5.55 -7.82
N ALA A 92 -4.36 -4.48 -7.07
CA ALA A 92 -3.65 -3.21 -7.16
C ALA A 92 -3.48 -2.73 -8.63
N PHE A 93 -4.59 -2.58 -9.30
CA PHE A 93 -4.66 -2.14 -10.70
C PHE A 93 -5.49 -0.86 -10.84
N ARG A 94 -5.44 -0.24 -12.01
CA ARG A 94 -6.30 0.91 -12.32
C ARG A 94 -7.76 0.50 -12.43
N MET A 95 -8.68 1.44 -12.26
CA MET A 95 -10.13 1.20 -12.37
C MET A 95 -10.47 0.55 -13.71
N LEU A 96 -11.17 -0.58 -13.64
CA LEU A 96 -11.61 -1.33 -14.80
C LEU A 96 -12.98 -0.81 -15.29
N PRO A 97 -13.16 -0.60 -16.59
CA PRO A 97 -14.49 -0.37 -17.16
C PRO A 97 -15.31 -1.67 -17.15
N GLU A 98 -16.63 -1.53 -17.11
CA GLU A 98 -17.56 -2.65 -17.08
C GLU A 98 -17.31 -3.68 -18.18
N VAL A 99 -17.06 -3.22 -19.42
CA VAL A 99 -16.78 -4.08 -20.57
C VAL A 99 -15.59 -5.04 -20.35
N VAL A 100 -14.71 -4.74 -19.39
CA VAL A 100 -13.57 -5.58 -19.00
C VAL A 100 -13.94 -6.50 -17.84
N TRP A 101 -14.41 -5.92 -16.72
CA TRP A 101 -14.66 -6.72 -15.52
C TRP A 101 -15.89 -7.63 -15.60
N ALA A 102 -16.87 -7.31 -16.45
CA ALA A 102 -18.04 -8.14 -16.68
C ALA A 102 -17.84 -9.20 -17.79
N MET A 103 -16.71 -9.18 -18.50
CA MET A 103 -16.45 -10.11 -19.60
C MET A 103 -16.30 -11.57 -19.15
N PRO A 104 -15.59 -11.91 -18.05
CA PRO A 104 -15.44 -13.27 -17.60
C PRO A 104 -16.77 -13.87 -17.10
N ARG A 105 -17.02 -15.14 -17.42
CA ARG A 105 -18.26 -15.84 -17.10
C ARG A 105 -18.62 -15.85 -15.61
N PHE A 106 -17.62 -15.97 -14.73
CA PHE A 106 -17.77 -15.93 -13.27
C PHE A 106 -17.55 -14.53 -12.70
N GLY A 107 -17.45 -13.51 -13.57
CA GLY A 107 -17.12 -12.14 -13.18
C GLY A 107 -15.67 -11.95 -12.86
N THR A 108 -15.39 -10.85 -12.21
CA THR A 108 -14.04 -10.44 -11.79
C THR A 108 -14.08 -10.14 -10.30
N PHE A 109 -13.11 -10.62 -9.54
CA PHE A 109 -12.95 -10.22 -8.15
C PHE A 109 -11.64 -9.46 -7.93
N ASN A 110 -11.63 -8.64 -6.88
CA ASN A 110 -10.45 -7.90 -6.43
C ASN A 110 -9.96 -8.46 -5.09
N LEU A 111 -8.64 -8.43 -4.88
CA LEU A 111 -8.02 -8.56 -3.57
C LEU A 111 -7.72 -7.15 -3.04
N HIS A 112 -8.37 -6.78 -1.93
CA HIS A 112 -8.20 -5.50 -1.25
C HIS A 112 -7.52 -5.68 0.11
N ALA A 113 -6.58 -4.80 0.42
CA ALA A 113 -5.74 -4.93 1.60
C ALA A 113 -6.34 -4.27 2.86
N SER A 114 -7.61 -4.56 3.13
CA SER A 114 -8.30 -4.22 4.37
C SER A 114 -9.41 -5.20 4.69
N LEU A 115 -10.01 -5.07 5.87
CA LEU A 115 -11.27 -5.73 6.23
C LEU A 115 -12.43 -4.85 5.76
N LEU A 116 -12.86 -5.02 4.50
CA LEU A 116 -14.01 -4.30 3.98
C LEU A 116 -15.25 -4.56 4.86
N PRO A 117 -16.10 -3.54 5.08
CA PRO A 117 -16.20 -2.26 4.35
C PRO A 117 -15.25 -1.15 4.84
N GLN A 118 -14.42 -1.39 5.85
CA GLN A 118 -13.46 -0.39 6.32
C GLN A 118 -12.33 -0.18 5.31
N TYR A 119 -11.85 1.05 5.21
CA TYR A 119 -10.69 1.42 4.38
C TYR A 119 -10.86 1.14 2.88
N ARG A 120 -12.05 1.41 2.33
CA ARG A 120 -12.24 1.52 0.88
C ARG A 120 -11.33 2.61 0.33
N GLY A 121 -10.63 2.35 -0.79
CA GLY A 121 -9.78 3.32 -1.46
C GLY A 121 -8.34 2.87 -1.70
N ALA A 122 -7.44 3.84 -1.91
CA ALA A 122 -6.14 3.61 -2.54
C ALA A 122 -5.00 3.21 -1.57
N ALA A 123 -5.12 3.49 -0.26
CA ALA A 123 -4.03 3.31 0.71
C ALA A 123 -4.48 2.62 2.02
N PRO A 124 -5.20 1.47 1.96
CA PRO A 124 -5.82 0.85 3.13
C PRO A 124 -4.83 0.47 4.22
N ILE A 125 -3.65 -0.08 3.86
CA ILE A 125 -2.63 -0.51 4.82
C ILE A 125 -2.07 0.68 5.60
N ASN A 126 -1.78 1.77 4.89
CA ASN A 126 -1.26 2.99 5.51
C ASN A 126 -2.24 3.55 6.53
N TRP A 127 -3.51 3.71 6.13
CA TRP A 127 -4.52 4.33 6.97
C TRP A 127 -4.89 3.49 8.19
N ALA A 128 -4.87 2.16 8.09
CA ALA A 128 -5.08 1.29 9.25
C ALA A 128 -4.01 1.55 10.33
N ILE A 129 -2.73 1.69 9.94
CA ILE A 129 -1.64 1.98 10.88
C ILE A 129 -1.70 3.43 11.38
N ILE A 130 -1.92 4.41 10.49
CA ILE A 130 -2.00 5.84 10.85
C ILE A 130 -3.11 6.07 11.89
N ASN A 131 -4.24 5.38 11.74
CA ASN A 131 -5.36 5.46 12.67
C ASN A 131 -5.16 4.65 13.97
N GLY A 132 -4.02 3.96 14.14
CA GLY A 132 -3.70 3.21 15.35
C GLY A 132 -4.48 1.91 15.53
N ASP A 133 -5.07 1.37 14.46
CA ASP A 133 -5.78 0.10 14.53
C ASP A 133 -4.85 -1.03 14.96
N LYS A 134 -5.39 -2.00 15.67
CA LYS A 134 -4.65 -3.18 16.14
C LYS A 134 -4.87 -4.41 15.27
N GLU A 135 -5.77 -4.31 14.31
CA GLU A 135 -6.15 -5.37 13.38
C GLU A 135 -6.50 -4.76 12.02
N THR A 136 -6.13 -5.47 10.98
CA THR A 136 -6.54 -5.25 9.60
C THR A 136 -6.73 -6.59 8.91
N GLY A 137 -6.58 -6.67 7.60
CA GLY A 137 -6.64 -7.94 6.87
C GLY A 137 -6.67 -7.75 5.37
N VAL A 138 -7.14 -8.78 4.71
CA VAL A 138 -7.36 -8.80 3.27
C VAL A 138 -8.75 -9.29 2.96
N THR A 139 -9.35 -8.76 1.89
CA THR A 139 -10.70 -9.10 1.44
C THR A 139 -10.69 -9.42 -0.06
N THR A 140 -11.30 -10.52 -0.47
CA THR A 140 -11.67 -10.74 -1.87
C THR A 140 -13.15 -10.41 -2.04
N PHE A 141 -13.50 -9.65 -3.10
CA PHE A 141 -14.87 -9.24 -3.40
C PHE A 141 -15.11 -9.14 -4.91
N LEU A 142 -16.32 -9.42 -5.35
CA LEU A 142 -16.74 -9.29 -6.75
C LEU A 142 -16.80 -7.81 -7.14
N LEU A 143 -16.33 -7.47 -8.34
CA LEU A 143 -16.45 -6.11 -8.85
C LEU A 143 -17.89 -5.78 -9.23
N ASN A 144 -18.26 -4.55 -9.01
CA ASN A 144 -19.47 -3.92 -9.49
C ASN A 144 -19.17 -2.48 -9.97
N HIS A 145 -20.20 -1.65 -10.17
CA HIS A 145 -20.04 -0.27 -10.63
C HIS A 145 -19.47 0.69 -9.59
N GLU A 146 -19.49 0.32 -8.31
CA GLU A 146 -19.03 1.14 -7.20
C GLU A 146 -17.65 0.70 -6.72
N ILE A 147 -16.79 1.69 -6.41
CA ILE A 147 -15.41 1.41 -5.97
C ILE A 147 -15.44 0.69 -4.62
N ASP A 148 -14.82 -0.49 -4.58
CA ASP A 148 -14.62 -1.34 -3.39
C ASP A 148 -15.91 -1.69 -2.62
N LYS A 149 -17.10 -1.64 -3.28
CA LYS A 149 -18.41 -1.92 -2.67
C LYS A 149 -19.06 -3.23 -3.12
N GLY A 150 -18.38 -4.02 -3.93
CA GLY A 150 -18.93 -5.29 -4.39
C GLY A 150 -19.04 -6.34 -3.29
N ALA A 151 -19.79 -7.40 -3.56
CA ALA A 151 -20.09 -8.45 -2.58
C ALA A 151 -18.83 -9.24 -2.17
N ILE A 152 -18.62 -9.38 -0.86
CA ILE A 152 -17.44 -10.03 -0.27
C ILE A 152 -17.53 -11.54 -0.48
N ILE A 153 -16.44 -12.15 -1.01
CA ILE A 153 -16.27 -13.60 -1.17
C ILE A 153 -15.57 -14.20 0.06
N GLY A 154 -14.52 -13.53 0.55
CA GLY A 154 -13.74 -14.01 1.68
C GLY A 154 -12.92 -12.91 2.33
N GLN A 155 -12.59 -13.12 3.60
CA GLN A 155 -11.74 -12.22 4.38
C GLN A 155 -10.81 -13.01 5.28
N VAL A 156 -9.60 -12.48 5.48
CA VAL A 156 -8.65 -12.99 6.47
C VAL A 156 -8.18 -11.80 7.31
N ARG A 157 -8.24 -11.98 8.63
CA ARG A 157 -7.79 -11.00 9.63
C ARG A 157 -6.31 -11.13 9.90
N GLU A 158 -5.65 -9.99 10.12
CA GLU A 158 -4.24 -9.91 10.45
C GLU A 158 -4.01 -8.88 11.56
N LYS A 159 -3.22 -9.25 12.56
CA LYS A 159 -2.86 -8.35 13.67
C LYS A 159 -1.86 -7.30 13.22
N ILE A 160 -2.04 -6.07 13.64
CA ILE A 160 -1.05 -5.00 13.53
C ILE A 160 -0.26 -4.94 14.84
N ALA A 161 1.02 -5.29 14.79
CA ALA A 161 1.90 -5.21 15.95
C ALA A 161 2.32 -3.74 16.21
N ASP A 162 2.72 -3.46 17.46
CA ASP A 162 3.07 -2.09 17.86
C ASP A 162 4.31 -1.56 17.13
N ASN A 163 5.20 -2.46 16.69
CA ASN A 163 6.39 -2.13 15.90
C ASN A 163 6.21 -2.29 14.39
N ASP A 164 5.00 -2.62 13.90
CA ASP A 164 4.78 -2.70 12.48
C ASP A 164 4.89 -1.35 11.80
N THR A 165 5.55 -1.36 10.66
CA THR A 165 5.48 -0.29 9.66
C THR A 165 4.55 -0.70 8.52
N VAL A 166 4.17 0.26 7.65
CA VAL A 166 3.42 -0.11 6.44
C VAL A 166 4.19 -1.14 5.60
N GLY A 167 5.54 -1.07 5.56
CA GLY A 167 6.36 -2.05 4.84
C GLY A 167 6.23 -3.46 5.39
N THR A 168 6.41 -3.66 6.71
CA THR A 168 6.32 -4.99 7.33
C THR A 168 4.92 -5.59 7.25
N LEU A 169 3.89 -4.77 7.40
CA LEU A 169 2.51 -5.21 7.27
C LEU A 169 2.14 -5.53 5.81
N TYR A 170 2.63 -4.74 4.86
CA TYR A 170 2.48 -4.96 3.42
C TYR A 170 3.00 -6.36 3.01
N ASP A 171 4.20 -6.73 3.45
CA ASP A 171 4.82 -8.02 3.13
C ASP A 171 3.98 -9.20 3.66
N ARG A 172 3.41 -9.08 4.86
CA ARG A 172 2.53 -10.11 5.41
C ARG A 172 1.20 -10.18 4.69
N LEU A 173 0.56 -9.03 4.41
CA LEU A 173 -0.75 -9.00 3.75
C LEU A 173 -0.69 -9.49 2.31
N MET A 174 0.38 -9.25 1.57
CA MET A 174 0.50 -9.79 0.20
C MET A 174 0.63 -11.32 0.20
N THR A 175 1.27 -11.90 1.22
CA THR A 175 1.37 -13.37 1.38
C THR A 175 0.02 -13.99 1.75
N ILE A 176 -0.63 -13.47 2.80
CA ILE A 176 -1.97 -13.91 3.22
C ILE A 176 -3.00 -13.71 2.09
N GLY A 177 -2.84 -12.62 1.34
CA GLY A 177 -3.68 -12.32 0.19
C GLY A 177 -3.57 -13.36 -0.93
N ALA A 178 -2.37 -13.88 -1.19
CA ALA A 178 -2.18 -14.93 -2.18
C ALA A 178 -2.94 -16.21 -1.82
N ASP A 179 -2.90 -16.63 -0.56
CA ASP A 179 -3.66 -17.80 -0.07
C ASP A 179 -5.17 -17.56 -0.17
N LEU A 180 -5.64 -16.35 0.15
CA LEU A 180 -7.05 -16.00 0.03
C LEU A 180 -7.51 -15.99 -1.45
N VAL A 181 -6.65 -15.56 -2.38
CA VAL A 181 -6.93 -15.61 -3.83
C VAL A 181 -7.14 -17.06 -4.28
N LEU A 182 -6.23 -17.99 -3.92
CA LEU A 182 -6.38 -19.40 -4.25
C LEU A 182 -7.68 -19.99 -3.68
N ASN A 183 -7.97 -19.71 -2.41
CA ASN A 183 -9.20 -20.13 -1.77
C ASN A 183 -10.44 -19.59 -2.50
N SER A 184 -10.43 -18.33 -2.89
CA SER A 184 -11.54 -17.70 -3.62
C SER A 184 -11.76 -18.35 -5.00
N VAL A 185 -10.69 -18.64 -5.75
CA VAL A 185 -10.77 -19.35 -7.03
C VAL A 185 -11.40 -20.74 -6.85
N ASN A 186 -10.95 -21.49 -5.85
CA ASN A 186 -11.48 -22.83 -5.56
C ASN A 186 -12.98 -22.77 -5.25
N ARG A 187 -13.39 -21.89 -4.35
CA ARG A 187 -14.79 -21.73 -3.95
C ARG A 187 -15.70 -21.30 -5.12
N ILE A 188 -15.21 -20.41 -6.00
CA ILE A 188 -15.93 -20.00 -7.21
C ILE A 188 -16.10 -21.19 -8.15
N ALA A 189 -15.04 -21.96 -8.39
CA ALA A 189 -15.04 -23.13 -9.26
C ALA A 189 -16.04 -24.21 -8.82
N GLU A 190 -16.11 -24.43 -7.51
CA GLU A 190 -17.02 -25.40 -6.89
C GLU A 190 -18.47 -24.92 -6.84
N GLY A 191 -18.72 -23.64 -7.14
CA GLY A 191 -20.03 -23.01 -6.94
C GLY A 191 -20.39 -22.85 -5.45
N ASN A 192 -19.40 -22.86 -4.59
CA ASN A 192 -19.53 -22.82 -3.13
C ASN A 192 -19.17 -21.43 -2.57
N ILE A 193 -19.73 -20.39 -3.19
CA ILE A 193 -19.64 -19.03 -2.69
C ILE A 193 -21.02 -18.54 -2.26
N THR A 194 -21.05 -17.86 -1.11
CA THR A 194 -22.20 -17.06 -0.67
C THR A 194 -21.68 -15.65 -0.48
N PRO A 195 -21.72 -14.81 -1.54
CA PRO A 195 -21.23 -13.44 -1.45
C PRO A 195 -22.03 -12.66 -0.41
N ILE A 196 -21.33 -11.87 0.40
CA ILE A 196 -21.93 -11.02 1.44
C ILE A 196 -21.97 -9.59 0.92
N GLU A 197 -23.16 -9.02 0.78
CA GLU A 197 -23.32 -7.63 0.37
C GLU A 197 -22.74 -6.68 1.40
N GLN A 198 -22.04 -5.69 0.91
CA GLN A 198 -21.52 -4.62 1.76
C GLN A 198 -22.58 -3.55 2.05
N PRO A 199 -22.50 -2.82 3.19
CA PRO A 199 -23.42 -1.72 3.46
C PRO A 199 -23.32 -0.63 2.40
N GLN A 200 -24.46 -0.10 1.99
CA GLN A 200 -24.56 0.97 1.00
C GLN A 200 -24.11 2.33 1.56
N SER A 201 -24.41 2.60 2.85
CA SER A 201 -23.96 3.80 3.55
C SER A 201 -22.50 3.68 3.93
N ASP A 202 -21.77 4.78 3.73
CA ASP A 202 -20.37 4.91 4.20
C ASP A 202 -20.32 5.56 5.61
N GLU A 203 -21.46 5.74 6.26
CA GLU A 203 -21.55 6.28 7.63
C GLU A 203 -20.81 5.37 8.61
N ASN A 204 -19.97 5.97 9.44
CA ASN A 204 -19.07 5.27 10.37
C ASN A 204 -17.98 4.40 9.74
N LEU A 205 -17.76 4.48 8.43
CA LEU A 205 -16.64 3.83 7.76
C LEU A 205 -15.44 4.78 7.67
N ARG A 206 -14.26 4.21 7.86
CA ARG A 206 -13.00 4.92 7.67
C ARG A 206 -12.57 4.77 6.20
N PRO A 207 -12.41 5.86 5.45
CA PRO A 207 -11.91 5.83 4.09
C PRO A 207 -10.38 5.64 4.06
N ALA A 208 -9.87 5.18 2.92
CA ALA A 208 -8.43 5.08 2.66
C ALA A 208 -8.04 5.89 1.40
N PRO A 209 -8.12 7.21 1.43
CA PRO A 209 -7.78 8.03 0.27
C PRO A 209 -6.32 7.86 -0.12
N LYS A 210 -6.03 8.19 -1.38
CA LYS A 210 -4.65 8.23 -1.87
C LYS A 210 -3.84 9.25 -1.08
N ILE A 211 -2.63 8.86 -0.69
CA ILE A 211 -1.69 9.70 0.05
C ILE A 211 -0.76 10.39 -0.95
N PHE A 212 -0.74 11.72 -0.90
CA PHE A 212 0.16 12.56 -1.69
C PHE A 212 1.31 13.05 -0.81
N LYS A 213 2.32 13.66 -1.43
CA LYS A 213 3.52 14.13 -0.73
C LYS A 213 3.20 15.08 0.42
N ASP A 214 2.25 15.99 0.21
CA ASP A 214 1.90 16.99 1.21
C ASP A 214 1.11 16.40 2.38
N ASP A 215 0.40 15.28 2.16
CA ASP A 215 -0.27 14.51 3.21
C ASP A 215 0.72 13.79 4.14
N CYS A 216 2.01 13.76 3.79
CA CYS A 216 3.06 13.09 4.58
C CYS A 216 3.78 14.05 5.53
N ILE A 217 3.37 15.31 5.63
CA ILE A 217 3.95 16.29 6.57
C ILE A 217 3.52 15.95 7.99
N ILE A 218 4.50 15.87 8.90
CA ILE A 218 4.25 15.61 10.32
C ILE A 218 3.66 16.87 10.96
N ASP A 219 2.47 16.74 11.55
CA ASP A 219 1.91 17.77 12.43
C ASP A 219 2.39 17.54 13.88
N TRP A 220 3.40 18.25 14.29
CA TRP A 220 4.00 18.14 15.62
C TRP A 220 3.06 18.59 16.76
N ARG A 221 1.93 19.22 16.47
CA ARG A 221 0.90 19.60 17.45
C ARG A 221 0.02 18.43 17.89
N LYS A 222 0.13 17.28 17.21
CA LYS A 222 -0.56 16.06 17.60
C LYS A 222 0.09 15.40 18.81
N ASN A 223 -0.65 14.47 19.43
CA ASN A 223 -0.14 13.60 20.48
C ASN A 223 0.98 12.70 19.94
N GLY A 224 1.87 12.30 20.82
CA GLY A 224 3.05 11.53 20.44
C GLY A 224 2.71 10.17 19.83
N GLU A 225 1.69 9.47 20.35
CA GLU A 225 1.24 8.21 19.78
C GLU A 225 0.70 8.37 18.35
N ASP A 226 -0.05 9.43 18.07
CA ASP A 226 -0.54 9.73 16.73
C ASP A 226 0.62 9.98 15.76
N ILE A 227 1.67 10.70 16.22
CA ILE A 227 2.87 10.94 15.42
C ILE A 227 3.65 9.64 15.16
N VAL A 228 3.79 8.76 16.16
CA VAL A 228 4.41 7.44 15.99
C VAL A 228 3.64 6.62 14.96
N ASN A 229 2.31 6.56 15.08
CA ASN A 229 1.44 5.85 14.13
C ASN A 229 1.56 6.43 12.72
N PHE A 230 1.62 7.76 12.61
CA PHE A 230 1.79 8.44 11.33
C PHE A 230 3.12 8.10 10.66
N VAL A 231 4.22 8.16 11.40
CA VAL A 231 5.55 7.83 10.88
C VAL A 231 5.62 6.37 10.44
N ARG A 232 5.19 5.42 11.29
CA ARG A 232 5.23 3.99 10.95
C ARG A 232 4.25 3.62 9.82
N GLY A 233 3.10 4.29 9.73
CA GLY A 233 2.12 4.10 8.65
C GLY A 233 2.58 4.63 7.29
N LEU A 234 3.67 5.42 7.27
CA LEU A 234 4.30 5.93 6.04
C LEU A 234 5.70 5.35 5.79
N SER A 235 6.27 4.55 6.70
CA SER A 235 7.62 3.99 6.59
C SER A 235 7.61 2.60 5.95
N PRO A 236 8.51 2.29 5.00
CA PRO A 236 9.60 3.13 4.48
C PRO A 236 9.20 4.09 3.37
N TYR A 237 8.03 3.95 2.78
CA TYR A 237 7.54 4.75 1.65
C TYR A 237 6.04 5.06 1.83
N PRO A 238 5.61 6.30 1.53
CA PRO A 238 6.35 7.45 0.96
C PRO A 238 7.31 8.16 1.93
N ALA A 239 7.31 7.81 3.19
CA ALA A 239 7.97 8.37 4.36
C ALA A 239 7.35 9.69 4.86
N ALA A 240 7.11 9.75 6.15
CA ALA A 240 6.75 10.99 6.83
C ALA A 240 7.90 12.00 6.74
N TRP A 241 7.59 13.29 6.64
CA TRP A 241 8.61 14.32 6.54
C TRP A 241 8.22 15.61 7.25
N SER A 242 9.21 16.46 7.52
CA SER A 242 9.02 17.75 8.14
C SER A 242 9.94 18.79 7.50
N ARG A 243 9.54 20.05 7.50
CA ARG A 243 10.40 21.16 7.19
C ARG A 243 11.41 21.38 8.32
N LEU A 244 12.58 21.86 7.97
CA LEU A 244 13.61 22.27 8.91
C LEU A 244 13.79 23.78 8.83
N THR A 245 13.70 24.46 9.98
CA THR A 245 13.99 25.88 10.09
C THR A 245 15.14 26.12 11.08
N LYS A 246 15.92 27.17 10.87
CA LYS A 246 16.95 27.64 11.78
C LYS A 246 16.88 29.15 11.86
N GLY A 247 16.72 29.68 13.08
CA GLY A 247 16.54 31.14 13.27
C GLY A 247 15.33 31.71 12.54
N GLY A 248 14.23 30.89 12.35
CA GLY A 248 13.03 31.29 11.63
C GLY A 248 13.14 31.23 10.10
N THR A 249 14.25 30.76 9.55
CA THR A 249 14.47 30.63 8.11
C THR A 249 14.42 29.13 7.71
N GLU A 250 13.67 28.81 6.69
CA GLU A 250 13.64 27.44 6.14
C GLU A 250 15.01 27.09 5.55
N CYS A 251 15.56 25.95 5.96
CA CYS A 251 16.87 25.47 5.54
C CYS A 251 16.85 24.04 4.96
N GLY A 252 15.66 23.49 4.72
CA GLY A 252 15.50 22.19 4.08
C GLY A 252 14.37 21.36 4.67
N SER A 253 14.44 20.05 4.44
CA SER A 253 13.48 19.08 4.97
C SER A 253 14.18 17.82 5.42
N ALA A 254 13.48 17.03 6.25
CA ALA A 254 13.91 15.73 6.69
C ALA A 254 12.79 14.70 6.53
N LYS A 255 13.10 13.53 5.96
CA LYS A 255 12.27 12.36 6.03
C LYS A 255 12.57 11.59 7.30
N ILE A 256 11.53 11.11 7.98
CA ILE A 256 11.61 10.40 9.26
C ILE A 256 11.02 9.01 9.07
N PHE A 257 11.77 7.98 9.44
CA PHE A 257 11.43 6.59 9.15
C PHE A 257 11.13 5.77 10.41
N GLU A 258 11.73 6.16 11.52
CA GLU A 258 11.58 5.45 12.79
C GLU A 258 11.68 6.44 13.94
N VAL A 259 10.73 6.32 14.86
CA VAL A 259 10.63 7.19 16.04
C VAL A 259 10.15 6.40 17.26
N ARG A 260 10.42 6.93 18.45
CA ARG A 260 9.78 6.50 19.70
C ARG A 260 9.24 7.71 20.44
N PHE A 261 8.16 7.52 21.15
CA PHE A 261 7.54 8.56 21.96
C PHE A 261 7.90 8.41 23.45
N GLU A 262 8.09 9.53 24.12
CA GLU A 262 8.25 9.59 25.57
C GLU A 262 7.36 10.72 26.12
N PRO A 263 6.36 10.38 26.95
CA PRO A 263 5.47 11.38 27.54
C PRO A 263 6.26 12.37 28.41
N LYS A 264 5.93 13.66 28.30
CA LYS A 264 6.53 14.72 29.10
C LYS A 264 5.58 15.89 29.29
N ASN A 265 5.30 16.21 30.53
CA ASN A 265 4.47 17.37 30.89
C ASN A 265 5.26 18.71 30.72
N GLY A 266 4.53 19.80 30.54
CA GLY A 266 5.09 21.15 30.53
C GLY A 266 5.83 21.49 29.23
N ILE A 267 5.41 20.92 28.12
CA ILE A 267 5.90 21.32 26.79
C ILE A 267 5.37 22.72 26.49
N SER A 268 6.28 23.69 26.35
CA SER A 268 5.94 25.08 26.04
C SER A 268 6.11 25.44 24.57
N GLU A 269 6.94 24.71 23.85
CA GLU A 269 7.25 24.96 22.44
C GLU A 269 7.18 23.66 21.62
N ILE A 270 6.35 23.66 20.60
CA ILE A 270 6.18 22.54 19.66
C ILE A 270 7.25 22.60 18.57
N GLY A 271 7.74 21.43 18.12
CA GLY A 271 8.70 21.33 17.03
C GLY A 271 10.15 21.69 17.40
N ARG A 272 10.41 21.96 18.70
CA ARG A 272 11.75 22.25 19.18
C ARG A 272 12.61 20.99 19.26
N VAL A 273 13.86 21.09 18.82
CA VAL A 273 14.81 19.98 18.94
C VAL A 273 15.38 19.91 20.36
N VAL A 274 15.41 18.70 20.92
CA VAL A 274 16.04 18.34 22.19
C VAL A 274 17.11 17.30 21.90
N THR A 275 18.36 17.57 22.26
CA THR A 275 19.49 16.69 21.94
C THR A 275 20.62 16.82 22.95
N ASP A 276 21.47 15.78 23.08
CA ASP A 276 22.77 15.84 23.73
C ASP A 276 23.91 16.08 22.73
N GLY A 277 23.56 16.25 21.45
CA GLY A 277 24.51 16.48 20.37
C GLY A 277 25.31 15.23 19.97
N LYS A 278 25.04 14.06 20.56
CA LYS A 278 25.83 12.82 20.36
C LYS A 278 25.02 11.54 20.20
N LYS A 279 24.02 11.33 21.06
CA LYS A 279 23.34 10.02 21.19
C LYS A 279 21.90 10.06 20.73
N TYR A 280 21.20 11.16 20.94
CA TYR A 280 19.78 11.28 20.63
C TYR A 280 19.43 12.66 20.08
N MET A 281 18.37 12.69 19.34
CA MET A 281 17.68 13.88 18.88
C MET A 281 16.17 13.63 18.97
N GLY A 282 15.50 14.46 19.74
CA GLY A 282 14.05 14.44 19.91
C GLY A 282 13.44 15.74 19.42
N VAL A 283 12.16 15.70 19.12
CA VAL A 283 11.34 16.86 18.75
C VAL A 283 10.13 16.91 19.67
N THR A 284 9.85 18.08 20.22
CA THR A 284 8.72 18.29 21.13
C THR A 284 7.40 18.24 20.38
N CYS A 285 6.42 17.53 20.95
CA CYS A 285 5.04 17.45 20.47
C CYS A 285 4.05 17.86 21.57
N ALA A 286 2.75 17.68 21.35
CA ALA A 286 1.70 18.17 22.27
C ALA A 286 1.87 17.68 23.73
N ASP A 287 2.26 16.42 23.92
CA ASP A 287 2.26 15.71 25.20
C ASP A 287 3.60 15.04 25.54
N GLY A 288 4.66 15.36 24.79
CA GLY A 288 5.98 14.77 25.07
C GLY A 288 7.04 15.07 24.03
N ILE A 289 7.95 14.12 23.89
CA ILE A 289 9.08 14.18 22.98
C ILE A 289 9.06 12.97 22.05
N ILE A 290 9.13 13.22 20.76
CA ILE A 290 9.35 12.22 19.72
C ILE A 290 10.86 12.09 19.48
N TYR A 291 11.46 11.01 19.93
CA TYR A 291 12.87 10.70 19.64
C TYR A 291 12.97 10.06 18.26
N ILE A 292 13.79 10.66 17.41
CA ILE A 292 14.05 10.19 16.07
C ILE A 292 15.14 9.12 16.13
N GLU A 293 14.88 7.97 15.52
CA GLU A 293 15.84 6.86 15.45
C GLU A 293 16.47 6.74 14.06
N ASP A 294 15.69 7.04 13.00
CA ASP A 294 16.12 6.89 11.62
C ASP A 294 15.61 8.07 10.78
N ILE A 295 16.50 8.73 10.06
CA ILE A 295 16.23 10.02 9.41
C ILE A 295 17.03 10.19 8.12
N GLN A 296 16.49 10.97 7.19
CA GLN A 296 17.18 11.43 5.99
C GLN A 296 16.99 12.93 5.81
N ILE A 297 18.03 13.70 5.99
CA ILE A 297 18.05 15.12 5.61
C ILE A 297 18.08 15.23 4.08
N ALA A 298 17.35 16.19 3.54
CA ALA A 298 17.30 16.43 2.09
C ALA A 298 18.73 16.55 1.50
N GLY A 299 18.97 15.82 0.41
CA GLY A 299 20.27 15.77 -0.27
C GLY A 299 21.34 14.91 0.43
N LYS A 300 21.02 14.25 1.57
CA LYS A 300 21.96 13.37 2.30
C LYS A 300 21.46 11.91 2.27
N LYS A 301 22.29 10.99 2.74
CA LYS A 301 21.93 9.57 2.93
C LYS A 301 21.01 9.44 4.15
N ARG A 302 20.17 8.39 4.14
CA ARG A 302 19.43 7.92 5.31
C ARG A 302 20.41 7.38 6.34
N LEU A 303 20.29 7.79 7.60
CA LEU A 303 21.20 7.46 8.69
C LEU A 303 20.42 7.22 9.99
N LYS A 304 20.96 6.39 10.86
CA LYS A 304 20.54 6.41 12.27
C LYS A 304 20.97 7.72 12.92
N VAL A 305 20.17 8.19 13.89
CA VAL A 305 20.36 9.52 14.50
C VAL A 305 21.76 9.70 15.10
N LYS A 306 22.33 8.65 15.72
CA LYS A 306 23.70 8.70 16.26
C LYS A 306 24.77 9.00 15.20
N GLU A 307 24.59 8.43 14.00
CA GLU A 307 25.49 8.67 12.87
C GLU A 307 25.31 10.07 12.29
N LEU A 308 24.04 10.53 12.19
CA LEU A 308 23.74 11.88 11.75
C LEU A 308 24.44 12.92 12.65
N LEU A 309 24.34 12.76 13.98
CA LEU A 309 24.88 13.72 14.96
C LEU A 309 26.41 13.84 14.93
N LEU A 310 27.15 12.91 14.35
CA LEU A 310 28.59 13.04 14.13
C LEU A 310 28.95 14.24 13.21
N GLY A 311 28.04 14.58 12.29
CA GLY A 311 28.25 15.67 11.31
C GLY A 311 27.18 16.75 11.31
N PHE A 312 26.08 16.58 12.05
CA PHE A 312 24.98 17.55 12.15
C PHE A 312 25.15 18.39 13.42
N ARG A 313 25.94 19.44 13.30
CA ARG A 313 26.30 20.29 14.42
C ARG A 313 25.18 21.27 14.78
N SER A 314 25.12 21.68 16.08
CA SER A 314 24.11 22.63 16.59
C SER A 314 22.68 22.20 16.26
N ALA A 315 22.38 20.93 16.43
CA ALA A 315 21.04 20.38 16.11
C ALA A 315 19.93 21.07 16.94
N GLU A 316 20.23 21.56 18.13
CA GLU A 316 19.34 22.30 19.03
C GLU A 316 18.88 23.67 18.49
N GLU A 317 19.58 24.22 17.49
CA GLU A 317 19.17 25.47 16.83
C GLU A 317 18.10 25.26 15.73
N TYR A 318 17.84 24.01 15.37
CA TYR A 318 16.84 23.68 14.37
C TYR A 318 15.46 23.48 15.00
N ARG A 319 14.44 23.70 14.17
CA ARG A 319 13.05 23.34 14.47
C ARG A 319 12.49 22.47 13.34
N PHE A 320 11.59 21.61 13.71
CA PHE A 320 10.79 20.79 12.79
C PHE A 320 9.38 21.39 12.69
N GLU A 321 8.92 21.67 11.47
CA GLU A 321 7.65 22.33 11.16
C GLU A 321 6.82 21.56 10.11
#